data_2206e237fac9b971d8ca06325f789ed0
#
_entry.id   2206e237fac9b971d8ca06325f789ed0
#
_cell.length_a   1.000
_cell.length_b   1.000
_cell.length_c   1.000
_cell.angle_alpha   90.00
_cell.angle_beta   90.00
_cell.angle_gamma   90.00
#
_symmetry.space_group_name_H-M   'P 1'
#
loop_
_entity.id
_entity.type
_entity.pdbx_description
1 polymer ?
#
loop_
_entity_poly.entity_id
_entity_poly.type
_entity_poly.pdbx_seq_one_letter_code
_entity_poly.pdbx_strand_id
1 'polypeptide(L)'
;MTIVAVHGIGNHLSGRSPEQAATELAGQWQLKLQHGFKAAGLDDHRLPALHAAYYAHHTHAAERQAVMPDVLALDEREESVVIAWALALGSPNLQERQGLITAPLRQVLSWVSRRRNLPIGTVIRLAVQLAGEVRRYLHVPQVRAAALSTVAESIRRVRPRVVLAHSLGSVVAYEALHAHPELTVDCFVTLGSPLGLPSGIFDHLVPAPIADRGARPAGVRYWVNLADTGDLVAIPHRLGDRFPVDQHADTPIGRIDFHTFGAYLSSPLTAAAISPFVRNPTIPDQIA
;
A
#
# COMPACT_ATOMS: atom_id res chain seq x y z
N MET A 1 -9.12 7.49 -20.82
CA MET A 1 -9.30 7.34 -19.35
C MET A 1 -7.99 6.96 -18.74
N THR A 2 -7.73 7.37 -17.49
CA THR A 2 -6.43 7.24 -16.85
C THR A 2 -6.59 6.72 -15.42
N ILE A 3 -5.56 5.99 -14.97
CA ILE A 3 -5.39 5.50 -13.60
C ILE A 3 -4.12 6.13 -13.03
N VAL A 4 -4.13 6.53 -11.77
CA VAL A 4 -2.92 6.80 -11.01
C VAL A 4 -2.65 5.62 -10.09
N ALA A 5 -1.42 5.10 -10.16
CA ALA A 5 -0.93 4.02 -9.32
C ALA A 5 0.10 4.58 -8.33
N VAL A 6 -0.11 4.30 -7.04
CA VAL A 6 0.74 4.75 -5.94
C VAL A 6 1.41 3.53 -5.31
N HIS A 7 2.72 3.45 -5.42
CA HIS A 7 3.49 2.29 -4.98
C HIS A 7 3.65 2.20 -3.45
N GLY A 8 4.03 1.02 -2.97
CA GLY A 8 4.43 0.78 -1.57
C GLY A 8 5.93 0.89 -1.35
N ILE A 9 6.39 0.28 -0.25
CA ILE A 9 7.81 0.19 0.12
C ILE A 9 8.63 -0.57 -0.93
N GLY A 10 9.95 -0.35 -0.94
CA GLY A 10 10.90 -1.11 -1.76
C GLY A 10 10.88 -0.80 -3.26
N ASN A 11 10.26 0.29 -3.69
CA ASN A 11 10.15 0.67 -5.11
C ASN A 11 11.18 1.73 -5.56
N HIS A 12 12.21 1.98 -4.75
CA HIS A 12 13.28 2.89 -5.15
C HIS A 12 14.11 2.30 -6.28
N LEU A 13 14.26 3.03 -7.38
CA LEU A 13 15.07 2.65 -8.55
C LEU A 13 16.36 3.48 -8.55
N SER A 14 17.44 2.87 -8.10
CA SER A 14 18.77 3.51 -8.07
C SER A 14 19.25 3.89 -9.48
N GLY A 15 19.85 5.07 -9.60
CA GLY A 15 20.39 5.55 -10.89
C GLY A 15 19.34 6.04 -11.90
N ARG A 16 18.07 6.15 -11.49
CA ARG A 16 16.99 6.73 -12.27
C ARG A 16 16.57 8.10 -11.72
N SER A 17 16.23 9.05 -12.60
CA SER A 17 15.50 10.23 -12.15
C SER A 17 14.08 9.83 -11.72
N PRO A 18 13.39 10.66 -10.90
CA PRO A 18 12.01 10.37 -10.51
C PRO A 18 11.07 10.14 -11.69
N GLU A 19 11.23 10.88 -12.78
CA GLU A 19 10.43 10.77 -14.01
C GLU A 19 10.73 9.46 -14.76
N GLN A 20 12.01 9.07 -14.83
CA GLN A 20 12.43 7.82 -15.44
C GLN A 20 11.87 6.62 -14.64
N ALA A 21 11.99 6.68 -13.31
CA ALA A 21 11.46 5.65 -12.42
C ALA A 21 9.94 5.54 -12.54
N ALA A 22 9.22 6.65 -12.55
CA ALA A 22 7.77 6.67 -12.75
C ALA A 22 7.36 6.03 -14.09
N THR A 23 8.08 6.36 -15.17
CA THR A 23 7.80 5.82 -16.51
C THR A 23 8.06 4.31 -16.56
N GLU A 24 9.19 3.85 -15.99
CA GLU A 24 9.57 2.44 -15.96
C GLU A 24 8.55 1.61 -15.16
N LEU A 25 8.19 2.06 -13.95
CA LEU A 25 7.19 1.39 -13.12
C LEU A 25 5.80 1.39 -13.76
N ALA A 26 5.39 2.50 -14.37
CA ALA A 26 4.11 2.58 -15.07
C ALA A 26 4.02 1.55 -16.20
N GLY A 27 5.08 1.38 -16.99
CA GLY A 27 5.15 0.37 -18.04
C GLY A 27 5.04 -1.07 -17.51
N GLN A 28 5.80 -1.38 -16.44
CA GLN A 28 5.74 -2.70 -15.81
C GLN A 28 4.35 -2.99 -15.23
N TRP A 29 3.73 -2.03 -14.55
CA TRP A 29 2.42 -2.19 -13.93
C TRP A 29 1.28 -2.20 -14.94
N GLN A 30 1.42 -1.49 -16.06
CA GLN A 30 0.46 -1.57 -17.17
C GLN A 30 0.32 -3.02 -17.70
N LEU A 31 1.45 -3.73 -17.85
CA LEU A 31 1.46 -5.14 -18.28
C LEU A 31 0.79 -6.04 -17.22
N LYS A 32 1.07 -5.80 -15.94
CA LYS A 32 0.44 -6.56 -14.84
C LYS A 32 -1.07 -6.35 -14.79
N LEU A 33 -1.52 -5.10 -14.93
CA LEU A 33 -2.94 -4.78 -14.99
C LEU A 33 -3.62 -5.42 -16.19
N GLN A 34 -2.94 -5.45 -17.34
CA GLN A 34 -3.42 -6.15 -18.54
C GLN A 34 -3.66 -7.65 -18.29
N HIS A 35 -2.75 -8.30 -17.57
CA HIS A 35 -2.94 -9.69 -17.17
C HIS A 35 -4.16 -9.85 -16.26
N GLY A 36 -4.41 -8.93 -15.32
CA GLY A 36 -5.60 -8.93 -14.47
C GLY A 36 -6.89 -8.81 -15.27
N PHE A 37 -6.94 -7.89 -16.25
CA PHE A 37 -8.10 -7.74 -17.14
C PHE A 37 -8.36 -8.99 -17.97
N LYS A 38 -7.30 -9.59 -18.53
CA LYS A 38 -7.40 -10.85 -19.26
C LYS A 38 -7.91 -11.99 -18.36
N ALA A 39 -7.37 -12.11 -17.16
CA ALA A 39 -7.80 -13.14 -16.20
C ALA A 39 -9.25 -12.94 -15.73
N ALA A 40 -9.77 -11.71 -15.77
CA ALA A 40 -11.17 -11.40 -15.48
C ALA A 40 -12.12 -11.60 -16.67
N GLY A 41 -11.62 -11.99 -17.87
CA GLY A 41 -12.43 -12.06 -19.07
C GLY A 41 -12.90 -10.70 -19.60
N LEU A 42 -12.08 -9.64 -19.35
CA LEU A 42 -12.36 -8.27 -19.74
C LEU A 42 -11.44 -7.79 -20.87
N ASP A 43 -11.00 -8.70 -21.74
CA ASP A 43 -9.98 -8.46 -22.78
C ASP A 43 -10.43 -7.42 -23.81
N ASP A 44 -11.73 -7.34 -24.11
CA ASP A 44 -12.31 -6.41 -25.09
C ASP A 44 -12.34 -4.96 -24.59
N HIS A 45 -11.97 -4.74 -23.32
CA HIS A 45 -11.93 -3.41 -22.75
C HIS A 45 -10.65 -2.69 -23.14
N ARG A 46 -10.77 -1.48 -23.68
CA ARG A 46 -9.60 -0.61 -23.86
C ARG A 46 -9.02 -0.29 -22.50
N LEU A 47 -7.82 -0.81 -22.23
CA LEU A 47 -7.13 -0.56 -20.96
C LEU A 47 -6.86 0.93 -20.78
N PRO A 48 -7.19 1.49 -19.61
CA PRO A 48 -6.82 2.87 -19.29
C PRO A 48 -5.29 3.00 -19.18
N ALA A 49 -4.76 4.16 -19.55
CA ALA A 49 -3.35 4.46 -19.33
C ALA A 49 -3.07 4.55 -17.82
N LEU A 50 -2.02 3.87 -17.37
CA LEU A 50 -1.57 3.88 -15.99
C LEU A 50 -0.41 4.87 -15.82
N HIS A 51 -0.51 5.76 -14.85
CA HIS A 51 0.53 6.70 -14.46
C HIS A 51 1.00 6.37 -13.04
N ALA A 52 2.32 6.23 -12.84
CA ALA A 52 2.88 6.01 -11.53
C ALA A 52 3.13 7.35 -10.81
N ALA A 53 2.58 7.49 -9.59
CA ALA A 53 2.96 8.54 -8.67
C ALA A 53 4.19 8.05 -7.88
N TYR A 54 5.39 8.41 -8.35
CA TYR A 54 6.67 7.93 -7.81
C TYR A 54 7.20 8.84 -6.70
N TYR A 55 7.12 8.39 -5.47
CA TYR A 55 7.60 9.13 -4.30
C TYR A 55 8.76 8.44 -3.54
N ALA A 56 9.21 7.25 -4.00
CA ALA A 56 10.21 6.44 -3.29
C ALA A 56 11.54 7.17 -3.04
N HIS A 57 11.92 8.10 -3.91
CA HIS A 57 13.14 8.91 -3.73
C HIS A 57 13.08 9.81 -2.48
N HIS A 58 11.90 10.08 -1.92
CA HIS A 58 11.75 10.81 -0.66
C HIS A 58 11.88 9.87 0.56
N THR A 59 11.31 8.66 0.47
CA THR A 59 11.27 7.71 1.59
C THR A 59 12.50 6.82 1.68
N HIS A 60 13.26 6.68 0.60
CA HIS A 60 14.45 5.83 0.53
C HIS A 60 15.62 6.42 1.33
N ALA A 61 16.30 5.58 2.12
CA ALA A 61 17.54 5.92 2.79
C ALA A 61 18.73 5.25 2.07
N ALA A 62 19.51 6.04 1.34
CA ALA A 62 20.65 5.56 0.55
C ALA A 62 21.70 4.78 1.39
N GLU A 63 21.81 5.09 2.68
CA GLU A 63 22.84 4.55 3.56
C GLU A 63 22.69 3.05 3.91
N ARG A 64 21.50 2.46 3.70
CA ARG A 64 21.20 1.09 4.13
C ARG A 64 21.25 0.02 3.02
N GLN A 65 21.52 0.38 1.77
CA GLN A 65 21.54 -0.59 0.65
C GLN A 65 22.78 -1.49 0.62
N ALA A 66 23.86 -1.12 1.28
CA ALA A 66 25.15 -1.82 1.18
C ALA A 66 25.33 -2.97 2.19
N VAL A 67 24.42 -3.14 3.15
CA VAL A 67 24.54 -4.13 4.22
C VAL A 67 23.32 -5.06 4.21
N MET A 68 23.57 -6.37 4.44
CA MET A 68 22.47 -7.32 4.70
C MET A 68 21.53 -6.74 5.74
N PRO A 69 20.18 -6.75 5.50
CA PRO A 69 19.22 -6.20 6.45
C PRO A 69 19.43 -6.83 7.83
N ASP A 70 19.84 -6.04 8.81
CA ASP A 70 20.02 -6.50 10.18
C ASP A 70 19.01 -5.78 11.10
N VAL A 71 18.18 -6.56 11.73
CA VAL A 71 17.23 -6.06 12.73
C VAL A 71 17.90 -5.48 13.98
N LEU A 72 19.17 -5.81 14.22
CA LEU A 72 19.95 -5.22 15.33
C LEU A 72 20.41 -3.78 15.02
N ALA A 73 20.29 -3.33 13.77
CA ALA A 73 20.63 -1.98 13.36
C ALA A 73 19.43 -1.04 13.32
N LEU A 74 18.23 -1.51 13.74
CA LEU A 74 17.03 -0.68 13.84
C LEU A 74 17.15 0.29 15.01
N ASP A 75 16.69 1.52 14.82
CA ASP A 75 16.52 2.46 15.93
C ASP A 75 15.22 2.15 16.72
N GLU A 76 15.04 2.78 17.88
CA GLU A 76 13.90 2.55 18.79
C GLU A 76 12.53 2.75 18.11
N ARG A 77 12.43 3.71 17.20
CA ARG A 77 11.18 3.97 16.46
C ARG A 77 10.91 2.90 15.41
N GLU A 78 11.94 2.44 14.73
CA GLU A 78 11.87 1.37 13.77
C GLU A 78 11.50 0.05 14.45
N GLU A 79 12.12 -0.23 15.61
CA GLU A 79 11.74 -1.38 16.44
C GLU A 79 10.27 -1.33 16.83
N SER A 80 9.77 -0.16 17.22
CA SER A 80 8.35 0.04 17.57
C SER A 80 7.41 -0.31 16.41
N VAL A 81 7.76 0.04 15.17
CA VAL A 81 6.98 -0.34 13.98
C VAL A 81 6.98 -1.86 13.78
N VAL A 82 8.14 -2.52 13.91
CA VAL A 82 8.23 -3.98 13.78
C VAL A 82 7.43 -4.69 14.87
N ILE A 83 7.47 -4.18 16.10
CA ILE A 83 6.73 -4.72 17.23
C ILE A 83 5.22 -4.56 17.00
N ALA A 84 4.76 -3.37 16.62
CA ALA A 84 3.35 -3.12 16.31
C ALA A 84 2.85 -4.06 15.20
N TRP A 85 3.64 -4.23 14.16
CA TRP A 85 3.37 -5.16 13.07
C TRP A 85 3.29 -6.62 13.55
N ALA A 86 4.22 -7.08 14.35
CA ALA A 86 4.24 -8.45 14.85
C ALA A 86 3.10 -8.75 15.84
N LEU A 87 2.75 -7.77 16.69
CA LEU A 87 1.57 -7.84 17.57
C LEU A 87 0.27 -7.97 16.77
N ALA A 88 0.12 -7.17 15.74
CA ALA A 88 -1.05 -7.21 14.86
C ALA A 88 -1.16 -8.53 14.09
N LEU A 89 -0.04 -9.24 13.86
CA LEU A 89 -0.01 -10.60 13.32
C LEU A 89 -0.28 -11.70 14.37
N GLY A 90 -0.51 -11.33 15.64
CA GLY A 90 -0.87 -12.23 16.74
C GLY A 90 0.32 -12.89 17.44
N SER A 91 1.49 -12.21 17.49
CA SER A 91 2.65 -12.73 18.23
C SER A 91 2.38 -12.81 19.73
N PRO A 92 2.36 -14.01 20.37
CA PRO A 92 1.91 -14.18 21.75
C PRO A 92 2.91 -13.65 22.78
N ASN A 93 4.20 -13.57 22.45
CA ASN A 93 5.26 -13.25 23.40
C ASN A 93 5.40 -11.74 23.71
N LEU A 94 4.64 -10.89 23.02
CA LEU A 94 4.68 -9.44 23.19
C LEU A 94 3.51 -8.90 24.04
N GLN A 95 2.44 -9.68 24.23
CA GLN A 95 1.24 -9.23 24.96
C GLN A 95 1.39 -9.27 26.48
N GLU A 96 2.31 -10.08 27.03
CA GLU A 96 2.37 -10.33 28.50
C GLU A 96 3.36 -9.43 29.25
N ARG A 97 4.07 -8.50 28.60
CA ARG A 97 5.13 -7.69 29.26
C ARG A 97 4.93 -6.19 29.04
N GLN A 98 4.00 -5.62 29.76
CA GLN A 98 3.97 -4.18 30.00
C GLN A 98 5.22 -3.79 30.82
N GLY A 99 6.26 -3.27 30.14
CA GLY A 99 7.38 -2.66 30.85
C GLY A 99 8.78 -2.83 30.24
N LEU A 100 9.10 -3.98 29.61
CA LEU A 100 10.40 -4.19 28.94
C LEU A 100 10.24 -5.25 27.87
N ILE A 101 10.33 -4.85 26.60
CA ILE A 101 10.34 -5.77 25.47
C ILE A 101 11.73 -6.40 25.42
N THR A 102 11.88 -7.55 26.08
CA THR A 102 13.13 -8.30 26.17
C THR A 102 13.16 -9.55 25.29
N ALA A 103 12.10 -9.82 24.53
CA ALA A 103 12.21 -10.84 23.48
C ALA A 103 13.01 -10.25 22.33
N PRO A 104 14.19 -10.79 21.96
CA PRO A 104 14.95 -10.30 20.84
C PRO A 104 14.05 -10.26 19.60
N LEU A 105 14.02 -9.15 18.86
CA LEU A 105 13.26 -8.99 17.62
C LEU A 105 13.37 -10.21 16.67
N ARG A 106 14.56 -10.85 16.66
CA ARG A 106 14.80 -12.09 15.91
C ARG A 106 13.88 -13.24 16.31
N GLN A 107 13.51 -13.37 17.59
CA GLN A 107 12.58 -14.44 18.04
C GLN A 107 11.18 -14.17 17.51
N VAL A 108 10.75 -12.91 17.54
CA VAL A 108 9.47 -12.47 17.01
C VAL A 108 9.39 -12.73 15.51
N LEU A 109 10.41 -12.31 14.76
CA LEU A 109 10.47 -12.53 13.31
C LEU A 109 10.56 -14.02 12.95
N SER A 110 11.27 -14.83 13.77
CA SER A 110 11.30 -16.28 13.61
C SER A 110 9.93 -16.91 13.87
N TRP A 111 9.14 -16.38 14.81
CA TRP A 111 7.77 -16.81 15.02
C TRP A 111 6.90 -16.50 13.79
N VAL A 112 6.96 -15.26 13.24
CA VAL A 112 6.25 -14.89 12.01
C VAL A 112 6.64 -15.80 10.85
N SER A 113 7.95 -16.04 10.66
CA SER A 113 8.50 -16.92 9.64
C SER A 113 7.89 -18.33 9.71
N ARG A 114 7.91 -18.95 10.89
CA ARG A 114 7.32 -20.29 11.10
C ARG A 114 5.82 -20.28 10.91
N ARG A 115 5.12 -19.30 11.49
CA ARG A 115 3.66 -19.20 11.44
C ARG A 115 3.13 -19.02 10.01
N ARG A 116 3.89 -18.35 9.16
CA ARG A 116 3.54 -18.05 7.76
C ARG A 116 4.23 -18.95 6.75
N ASN A 117 5.09 -19.87 7.20
CA ASN A 117 5.90 -20.75 6.35
C ASN A 117 6.70 -19.98 5.28
N LEU A 118 7.38 -18.90 5.72
CA LEU A 118 8.22 -18.05 4.88
C LEU A 118 9.67 -18.16 5.33
N PRO A 119 10.67 -18.03 4.42
CA PRO A 119 12.08 -17.95 4.79
C PRO A 119 12.32 -16.77 5.74
N ILE A 120 13.09 -17.01 6.82
CA ILE A 120 13.37 -15.97 7.82
C ILE A 120 14.01 -14.71 7.20
N GLY A 121 14.90 -14.86 6.22
CA GLY A 121 15.51 -13.74 5.50
C GLY A 121 14.51 -12.86 4.76
N THR A 122 13.43 -13.45 4.25
CA THR A 122 12.34 -12.72 3.61
C THR A 122 11.56 -11.87 4.62
N VAL A 123 11.26 -12.46 5.80
CA VAL A 123 10.56 -11.76 6.88
C VAL A 123 11.40 -10.63 7.45
N ILE A 124 12.71 -10.86 7.68
CA ILE A 124 13.65 -9.83 8.14
C ILE A 124 13.71 -8.67 7.13
N ARG A 125 13.86 -8.97 5.85
CA ARG A 125 13.94 -7.94 4.79
C ARG A 125 12.67 -7.09 4.76
N LEU A 126 11.51 -7.73 4.78
CA LEU A 126 10.23 -7.03 4.81
C LEU A 126 10.11 -6.14 6.07
N ALA A 127 10.46 -6.67 7.25
CA ALA A 127 10.37 -5.93 8.51
C ALA A 127 11.28 -4.68 8.51
N VAL A 128 12.53 -4.82 8.06
CA VAL A 128 13.49 -3.71 8.00
C VAL A 128 13.07 -2.65 6.97
N GLN A 129 12.60 -3.07 5.79
CA GLN A 129 12.11 -2.13 4.78
C GLN A 129 10.85 -1.40 5.26
N LEU A 130 9.89 -2.15 5.81
CA LEU A 130 8.65 -1.58 6.36
C LEU A 130 8.98 -0.55 7.45
N ALA A 131 9.80 -0.94 8.43
CA ALA A 131 10.18 -0.08 9.53
C ALA A 131 10.87 1.20 9.05
N GLY A 132 11.87 1.09 8.18
CA GLY A 132 12.65 2.21 7.70
C GLY A 132 11.83 3.21 6.90
N GLU A 133 11.05 2.75 5.90
CA GLU A 133 10.26 3.66 5.06
C GLU A 133 9.05 4.23 5.80
N VAL A 134 8.34 3.43 6.62
CA VAL A 134 7.23 3.90 7.46
C VAL A 134 7.72 4.95 8.47
N ARG A 135 8.83 4.68 9.17
CA ARG A 135 9.42 5.65 10.10
C ARG A 135 9.75 6.97 9.41
N ARG A 136 10.43 6.92 8.26
CA ARG A 136 10.78 8.14 7.51
C ARG A 136 9.53 8.90 7.09
N TYR A 137 8.52 8.20 6.59
CA TYR A 137 7.27 8.82 6.18
C TYR A 137 6.55 9.47 7.36
N LEU A 138 6.38 8.77 8.48
CA LEU A 138 5.58 9.24 9.60
C LEU A 138 6.29 10.29 10.47
N HIS A 139 7.61 10.18 10.63
CA HIS A 139 8.35 10.96 11.63
C HIS A 139 9.36 11.96 11.05
N VAL A 140 9.46 12.08 9.73
CA VAL A 140 10.25 13.13 9.07
C VAL A 140 9.29 14.04 8.28
N PRO A 141 8.89 15.20 8.84
CA PRO A 141 7.83 16.05 8.25
C PRO A 141 8.09 16.42 6.79
N GLN A 142 9.35 16.69 6.44
CA GLN A 142 9.74 17.06 5.07
C GLN A 142 9.53 15.90 4.09
N VAL A 143 9.83 14.65 4.50
CA VAL A 143 9.61 13.45 3.70
C VAL A 143 8.12 13.21 3.48
N ARG A 144 7.32 13.31 4.56
CA ARG A 144 5.87 13.17 4.49
C ARG A 144 5.26 14.20 3.55
N ALA A 145 5.59 15.47 3.74
CA ALA A 145 5.08 16.56 2.91
C ALA A 145 5.46 16.40 1.42
N ALA A 146 6.70 16.01 1.13
CA ALA A 146 7.15 15.79 -0.24
C ALA A 146 6.45 14.60 -0.91
N ALA A 147 6.27 13.49 -0.18
CA ALA A 147 5.55 12.32 -0.70
C ALA A 147 4.06 12.66 -0.97
N LEU A 148 3.39 13.36 -0.04
CA LEU A 148 2.01 13.82 -0.22
C LEU A 148 1.88 14.74 -1.45
N SER A 149 2.76 15.74 -1.58
CA SER A 149 2.78 16.67 -2.72
C SER A 149 2.94 15.92 -4.04
N THR A 150 3.88 14.95 -4.11
CA THR A 150 4.12 14.16 -5.32
C THR A 150 2.86 13.39 -5.75
N VAL A 151 2.15 12.77 -4.81
CA VAL A 151 0.92 12.03 -5.09
C VAL A 151 -0.22 12.97 -5.48
N ALA A 152 -0.41 14.07 -4.73
CA ALA A 152 -1.45 15.06 -5.02
C ALA A 152 -1.25 15.71 -6.39
N GLU A 153 -0.02 16.08 -6.75
CA GLU A 153 0.31 16.64 -8.07
C GLU A 153 0.06 15.64 -9.19
N SER A 154 0.39 14.37 -8.99
CA SER A 154 0.10 13.32 -9.95
C SER A 154 -1.39 13.19 -10.20
N ILE A 155 -2.23 13.18 -9.14
CA ILE A 155 -3.68 13.14 -9.25
C ILE A 155 -4.22 14.41 -9.93
N ARG A 156 -3.73 15.58 -9.54
CA ARG A 156 -4.17 16.87 -10.11
C ARG A 156 -3.86 16.98 -11.61
N ARG A 157 -2.67 16.55 -12.02
CA ARG A 157 -2.22 16.60 -13.43
C ARG A 157 -2.96 15.59 -14.30
N VAL A 158 -3.11 14.36 -13.81
CA VAL A 158 -3.68 13.24 -14.57
C VAL A 158 -5.20 13.26 -14.56
N ARG A 159 -5.82 13.79 -13.49
CA ARG A 159 -7.27 13.76 -13.24
C ARG A 159 -7.85 12.34 -13.45
N PRO A 160 -7.30 11.35 -12.72
CA PRO A 160 -7.72 9.97 -12.91
C PRO A 160 -9.13 9.75 -12.39
N ARG A 161 -9.85 8.80 -12.99
CA ARG A 161 -11.09 8.28 -12.38
C ARG A 161 -10.80 7.28 -11.26
N VAL A 162 -9.66 6.58 -11.35
CA VAL A 162 -9.26 5.54 -10.40
C VAL A 162 -7.87 5.83 -9.85
N VAL A 163 -7.72 5.70 -8.54
CA VAL A 163 -6.42 5.65 -7.84
C VAL A 163 -6.24 4.26 -7.27
N LEU A 164 -5.18 3.56 -7.71
CA LEU A 164 -4.74 2.27 -7.16
C LEU A 164 -3.58 2.53 -6.21
N ALA A 165 -3.71 2.19 -4.94
CA ALA A 165 -2.68 2.47 -3.95
C ALA A 165 -2.29 1.22 -3.15
N HIS A 166 -1.01 0.86 -3.19
CA HIS A 166 -0.48 -0.36 -2.60
C HIS A 166 0.35 -0.09 -1.36
N SER A 167 0.18 -0.92 -0.33
CA SER A 167 1.02 -0.90 0.87
C SER A 167 1.12 0.52 1.49
N LEU A 168 2.31 1.01 1.82
CA LEU A 168 2.55 2.38 2.31
C LEU A 168 1.97 3.44 1.35
N GLY A 169 1.93 3.18 0.04
CA GLY A 169 1.31 4.09 -0.92
C GLY A 169 -0.18 4.33 -0.66
N SER A 170 -0.87 3.39 -0.02
CA SER A 170 -2.27 3.59 0.38
C SER A 170 -2.41 4.62 1.52
N VAL A 171 -1.42 4.68 2.40
CA VAL A 171 -1.34 5.69 3.47
C VAL A 171 -1.07 7.07 2.86
N VAL A 172 -0.05 7.14 1.97
CA VAL A 172 0.30 8.41 1.29
C VAL A 172 -0.87 8.94 0.45
N ALA A 173 -1.54 8.06 -0.30
CA ALA A 173 -2.70 8.46 -1.12
C ALA A 173 -3.90 8.88 -0.26
N TYR A 174 -4.18 8.16 0.83
CA TYR A 174 -5.23 8.50 1.78
C TYR A 174 -5.02 9.91 2.35
N GLU A 175 -3.84 10.20 2.84
CA GLU A 175 -3.51 11.51 3.41
C GLU A 175 -3.47 12.63 2.36
N ALA A 176 -2.95 12.34 1.14
CA ALA A 176 -2.96 13.30 0.04
C ALA A 176 -4.39 13.70 -0.36
N LEU A 177 -5.32 12.72 -0.44
CA LEU A 177 -6.72 12.97 -0.75
C LEU A 177 -7.46 13.71 0.38
N HIS A 178 -7.03 13.53 1.64
CA HIS A 178 -7.57 14.32 2.77
C HIS A 178 -7.02 15.76 2.80
N ALA A 179 -5.73 15.93 2.52
CA ALA A 179 -5.08 17.25 2.50
C ALA A 179 -5.58 18.11 1.32
N HIS A 180 -6.12 17.48 0.27
CA HIS A 180 -6.57 18.11 -0.97
C HIS A 180 -8.01 17.69 -1.32
N PRO A 181 -9.02 18.19 -0.59
CA PRO A 181 -10.42 17.80 -0.80
C PRO A 181 -10.98 18.20 -2.18
N GLU A 182 -10.30 19.09 -2.90
CA GLU A 182 -10.60 19.44 -4.29
C GLU A 182 -10.26 18.32 -5.28
N LEU A 183 -9.41 17.36 -4.89
CA LEU A 183 -9.07 16.20 -5.73
C LEU A 183 -10.19 15.17 -5.64
N THR A 184 -10.89 14.96 -6.76
CA THR A 184 -11.98 13.99 -6.83
C THR A 184 -11.57 12.76 -7.62
N VAL A 185 -11.91 11.58 -7.10
CA VAL A 185 -11.71 10.28 -7.76
C VAL A 185 -13.00 9.47 -7.66
N ASP A 186 -13.37 8.79 -8.75
CA ASP A 186 -14.56 7.94 -8.77
C ASP A 186 -14.36 6.68 -7.93
N CYS A 187 -13.14 6.12 -7.97
CA CYS A 187 -12.79 4.92 -7.20
C CYS A 187 -11.37 5.01 -6.62
N PHE A 188 -11.28 4.84 -5.31
CA PHE A 188 -10.03 4.64 -4.58
C PHE A 188 -9.91 3.16 -4.23
N VAL A 189 -8.83 2.50 -4.67
CA VAL A 189 -8.58 1.08 -4.39
C VAL A 189 -7.34 0.95 -3.56
N THR A 190 -7.50 0.42 -2.36
CA THR A 190 -6.38 0.05 -1.47
C THR A 190 -6.04 -1.43 -1.65
N LEU A 191 -4.77 -1.72 -1.87
CA LEU A 191 -4.23 -3.05 -2.17
C LEU A 191 -3.19 -3.42 -1.11
N GLY A 192 -3.41 -4.47 -0.34
CA GLY A 192 -2.49 -4.90 0.71
C GLY A 192 -2.15 -3.76 1.70
N SER A 193 -3.17 -3.03 2.16
CA SER A 193 -3.02 -1.77 2.89
C SER A 193 -2.76 -1.95 4.38
N PRO A 194 -1.74 -1.28 4.96
CA PRO A 194 -1.50 -1.22 6.40
C PRO A 194 -2.18 -0.03 7.10
N LEU A 195 -3.14 0.64 6.47
CA LEU A 195 -3.79 1.85 6.99
C LEU A 195 -4.31 1.70 8.42
N GLY A 196 -4.80 0.51 8.78
CA GLY A 196 -5.33 0.27 10.11
C GLY A 196 -4.35 -0.40 11.07
N LEU A 197 -3.02 -0.44 10.79
CA LEU A 197 -2.02 -1.01 11.68
C LEU A 197 -1.94 -0.19 12.98
N PRO A 198 -2.42 -0.73 14.12
CA PRO A 198 -2.43 -0.02 15.39
C PRO A 198 -0.99 0.25 15.86
N SER A 199 -0.81 1.35 16.59
CA SER A 199 0.49 1.78 17.15
C SER A 199 1.62 1.96 16.14
N GLY A 200 1.41 1.60 14.88
CA GLY A 200 2.41 1.72 13.81
C GLY A 200 2.06 2.81 12.79
N ILE A 201 0.83 2.81 12.28
CA ILE A 201 0.38 3.72 11.22
C ILE A 201 -0.92 4.42 11.62
N PHE A 202 -1.93 3.67 12.05
CA PHE A 202 -3.29 4.15 12.28
C PHE A 202 -3.34 5.37 13.19
N ASP A 203 -2.62 5.32 14.32
CA ASP A 203 -2.62 6.38 15.33
C ASP A 203 -1.84 7.64 14.89
N HIS A 204 -1.11 7.54 13.78
CA HIS A 204 -0.31 8.63 13.19
C HIS A 204 -0.93 9.23 11.91
N LEU A 205 -2.11 8.75 11.50
CA LEU A 205 -2.78 9.27 10.30
C LEU A 205 -3.18 10.74 10.43
N VAL A 206 -3.21 11.42 9.31
CA VAL A 206 -3.75 12.78 9.17
C VAL A 206 -4.84 12.78 8.10
N PRO A 207 -6.12 13.04 8.46
CA PRO A 207 -6.59 13.40 9.81
C PRO A 207 -6.49 12.22 10.80
N ALA A 208 -6.34 12.56 12.09
CA ALA A 208 -6.32 11.58 13.15
C ALA A 208 -7.66 10.81 13.20
N PRO A 209 -7.64 9.47 13.43
CA PRO A 209 -8.85 8.70 13.64
C PRO A 209 -9.68 9.20 14.82
N ILE A 210 -10.99 9.12 14.73
CA ILE A 210 -11.93 9.51 15.79
C ILE A 210 -12.69 8.26 16.24
N ALA A 211 -12.73 8.00 17.54
CA ALA A 211 -13.39 6.83 18.13
C ALA A 211 -12.97 5.52 17.44
N ASP A 212 -11.67 5.34 17.25
CA ASP A 212 -11.03 4.18 16.60
C ASP A 212 -11.46 3.95 15.14
N ARG A 213 -11.89 5.01 14.45
CA ARG A 213 -12.30 4.97 13.05
C ARG A 213 -11.64 6.09 12.23
N GLY A 214 -11.11 5.72 11.07
CA GLY A 214 -10.67 6.67 10.08
C GLY A 214 -11.83 7.17 9.20
N ALA A 215 -11.68 8.36 8.64
CA ALA A 215 -12.67 8.98 7.76
C ALA A 215 -12.44 8.59 6.29
N ARG A 216 -13.46 8.78 5.44
CA ARG A 216 -13.29 8.76 3.99
C ARG A 216 -12.82 10.12 3.49
N PRO A 217 -11.81 10.22 2.62
CA PRO A 217 -11.49 11.48 1.97
C PRO A 217 -12.69 12.04 1.20
N ALA A 218 -13.00 13.33 1.35
CA ALA A 218 -14.23 13.94 0.81
C ALA A 218 -14.36 13.81 -0.72
N GLY A 219 -13.22 13.80 -1.43
CA GLY A 219 -13.19 13.62 -2.89
C GLY A 219 -13.34 12.18 -3.39
N VAL A 220 -13.41 11.18 -2.50
CA VAL A 220 -13.51 9.75 -2.86
C VAL A 220 -14.98 9.33 -2.91
N ARG A 221 -15.47 8.97 -4.11
CA ARG A 221 -16.85 8.53 -4.30
C ARG A 221 -17.07 7.08 -3.88
N TYR A 222 -16.15 6.19 -4.25
CA TYR A 222 -16.22 4.77 -3.96
C TYR A 222 -14.87 4.27 -3.48
N TRP A 223 -14.83 3.47 -2.43
CA TRP A 223 -13.60 2.91 -1.86
C TRP A 223 -13.66 1.40 -1.83
N VAL A 224 -12.72 0.75 -2.53
CA VAL A 224 -12.54 -0.71 -2.54
C VAL A 224 -11.28 -1.07 -1.78
N ASN A 225 -11.32 -2.08 -0.93
CA ASN A 225 -10.12 -2.69 -0.34
C ASN A 225 -9.96 -4.12 -0.83
N LEU A 226 -8.79 -4.42 -1.38
CA LEU A 226 -8.40 -5.77 -1.77
C LEU A 226 -7.19 -6.20 -0.95
N ALA A 227 -7.28 -7.36 -0.32
CA ALA A 227 -6.20 -7.90 0.50
C ALA A 227 -6.10 -9.42 0.34
N ASP A 228 -4.87 -9.95 0.37
CA ASP A 228 -4.63 -11.38 0.49
C ASP A 228 -4.59 -11.76 1.97
N THR A 229 -5.26 -12.85 2.35
CA THR A 229 -5.24 -13.37 3.72
C THR A 229 -3.84 -13.80 4.18
N GLY A 230 -2.94 -14.06 3.22
CA GLY A 230 -1.53 -14.35 3.45
C GLY A 230 -0.62 -13.13 3.51
N ASP A 231 -1.13 -11.95 3.11
CA ASP A 231 -0.36 -10.72 3.10
C ASP A 231 -0.06 -10.25 4.52
N LEU A 232 1.24 -10.14 4.83
CA LEU A 232 1.72 -9.78 6.17
C LEU A 232 1.55 -8.28 6.47
N VAL A 233 1.31 -7.45 5.47
CA VAL A 233 1.24 -5.98 5.58
C VAL A 233 -0.20 -5.48 5.58
N ALA A 234 -1.14 -6.23 5.00
CA ALA A 234 -2.55 -5.89 4.99
C ALA A 234 -3.19 -6.00 6.40
N ILE A 235 -3.09 -4.94 7.18
CA ILE A 235 -3.52 -4.91 8.58
C ILE A 235 -4.42 -3.68 8.87
N PRO A 236 -5.64 -3.86 9.37
CA PRO A 236 -6.33 -5.15 9.42
C PRO A 236 -6.63 -5.66 8.00
N HIS A 237 -6.73 -6.96 7.84
CA HIS A 237 -7.06 -7.56 6.55
C HIS A 237 -8.37 -6.99 5.98
N ARG A 238 -9.40 -6.89 6.81
CA ARG A 238 -10.68 -6.22 6.48
C ARG A 238 -10.63 -4.76 6.91
N LEU A 239 -10.20 -3.90 6.01
CA LEU A 239 -10.04 -2.48 6.29
C LEU A 239 -11.36 -1.80 6.70
N GLY A 240 -12.51 -2.34 6.28
CA GLY A 240 -13.84 -1.89 6.65
C GLY A 240 -14.14 -1.93 8.15
N ASP A 241 -13.34 -2.67 8.93
CA ASP A 241 -13.48 -2.69 10.39
C ASP A 241 -13.10 -1.33 11.02
N ARG A 242 -12.27 -0.53 10.34
CA ARG A 242 -11.78 0.78 10.81
C ARG A 242 -12.10 1.96 9.89
N PHE A 243 -12.45 1.71 8.63
CA PHE A 243 -12.67 2.75 7.62
C PHE A 243 -14.01 2.53 6.90
N PRO A 244 -14.66 3.59 6.40
CA PRO A 244 -15.90 3.47 5.63
C PRO A 244 -15.64 3.02 4.20
N VAL A 245 -15.10 1.80 4.04
CA VAL A 245 -14.89 1.12 2.77
C VAL A 245 -16.23 0.60 2.25
N ASP A 246 -16.52 0.80 0.96
CA ASP A 246 -17.78 0.34 0.36
C ASP A 246 -17.73 -1.15 0.02
N GLN A 247 -16.56 -1.62 -0.40
CA GLN A 247 -16.37 -3.02 -0.79
C GLN A 247 -15.03 -3.55 -0.30
N HIS A 248 -15.04 -4.77 0.21
CA HIS A 248 -13.84 -5.55 0.51
C HIS A 248 -13.90 -6.88 -0.25
N ALA A 249 -12.75 -7.33 -0.79
CA ALA A 249 -12.61 -8.66 -1.33
C ALA A 249 -11.24 -9.26 -0.98
N ASP A 250 -11.27 -10.55 -0.65
CA ASP A 250 -10.08 -11.36 -0.46
C ASP A 250 -9.54 -11.74 -1.84
N THR A 251 -8.32 -11.31 -2.15
CA THR A 251 -7.70 -11.53 -3.45
C THR A 251 -6.41 -12.33 -3.28
N PRO A 252 -6.40 -13.64 -3.55
CA PRO A 252 -5.19 -14.42 -3.46
C PRO A 252 -4.18 -13.96 -4.51
N ILE A 253 -2.99 -13.55 -4.06
CA ILE A 253 -1.89 -13.08 -4.92
C ILE A 253 -0.71 -14.07 -4.99
N GLY A 254 -0.83 -15.21 -4.29
CA GLY A 254 0.14 -16.28 -4.31
C GLY A 254 1.19 -16.23 -3.20
N ARG A 255 1.82 -17.38 -2.94
CA ARG A 255 2.75 -17.56 -1.81
C ARG A 255 4.10 -16.87 -2.00
N ILE A 256 4.56 -16.70 -3.23
CA ILE A 256 5.88 -16.14 -3.55
C ILE A 256 5.81 -14.61 -3.56
N ASP A 257 4.72 -14.06 -4.12
CA ASP A 257 4.49 -12.62 -4.30
C ASP A 257 3.56 -12.04 -3.23
N PHE A 258 3.57 -12.58 -2.03
CA PHE A 258 2.62 -12.33 -0.94
C PHE A 258 2.35 -10.86 -0.59
N HIS A 259 3.16 -9.92 -1.09
CA HIS A 259 2.99 -8.48 -0.89
C HIS A 259 3.57 -7.67 -2.04
N THR A 260 3.33 -8.02 -3.29
CA THR A 260 3.82 -7.21 -4.42
C THR A 260 2.69 -6.49 -5.13
N PHE A 261 2.92 -5.24 -5.54
CA PHE A 261 1.95 -4.46 -6.30
C PHE A 261 1.58 -5.16 -7.60
N GLY A 262 2.58 -5.72 -8.30
CA GLY A 262 2.36 -6.46 -9.55
C GLY A 262 1.42 -7.65 -9.41
N ALA A 263 1.48 -8.38 -8.30
CA ALA A 263 0.58 -9.50 -8.04
C ALA A 263 -0.86 -9.04 -7.83
N TYR A 264 -1.06 -7.98 -7.03
CA TYR A 264 -2.38 -7.35 -6.88
C TYR A 264 -2.94 -6.83 -8.20
N LEU A 265 -2.12 -6.16 -9.04
CA LEU A 265 -2.56 -5.67 -10.34
C LEU A 265 -2.93 -6.80 -11.32
N SER A 266 -2.25 -7.95 -11.22
CA SER A 266 -2.55 -9.13 -12.05
C SER A 266 -3.78 -9.92 -11.58
N SER A 267 -4.35 -9.57 -10.42
CA SER A 267 -5.56 -10.21 -9.91
C SER A 267 -6.78 -9.84 -10.76
N PRO A 268 -7.62 -10.82 -11.14
CA PRO A 268 -8.89 -10.54 -11.81
C PRO A 268 -9.84 -9.70 -10.95
N LEU A 269 -9.74 -9.77 -9.61
CA LEU A 269 -10.56 -8.97 -8.71
C LEU A 269 -10.19 -7.48 -8.78
N THR A 270 -8.92 -7.14 -9.00
CA THR A 270 -8.51 -5.75 -9.22
C THR A 270 -9.12 -5.20 -10.51
N ALA A 271 -9.05 -5.97 -11.59
CA ALA A 271 -9.68 -5.59 -12.86
C ALA A 271 -11.21 -5.47 -12.73
N ALA A 272 -11.86 -6.42 -12.07
CA ALA A 272 -13.30 -6.39 -11.83
C ALA A 272 -13.72 -5.16 -10.99
N ALA A 273 -12.97 -4.84 -9.93
CA ALA A 273 -13.25 -3.71 -9.05
C ALA A 273 -13.20 -2.36 -9.77
N ILE A 274 -12.27 -2.20 -10.71
CA ILE A 274 -12.10 -0.91 -11.42
C ILE A 274 -12.85 -0.84 -12.75
N SER A 275 -13.25 -1.96 -13.34
CA SER A 275 -13.88 -2.00 -14.67
C SER A 275 -15.11 -1.07 -14.80
N PRO A 276 -16.00 -0.91 -13.80
CA PRO A 276 -17.13 0.01 -13.91
C PRO A 276 -16.73 1.48 -14.07
N PHE A 277 -15.54 1.84 -13.56
CA PHE A 277 -15.04 3.22 -13.56
C PHE A 277 -14.14 3.53 -14.76
N VAL A 278 -13.70 2.51 -15.50
CA VAL A 278 -12.79 2.66 -16.66
C VAL A 278 -13.48 2.31 -17.99
N ARG A 279 -14.77 1.97 -17.99
CA ARG A 279 -15.56 1.80 -19.20
C ARG A 279 -15.75 3.16 -19.91
N ASN A 280 -15.70 3.13 -21.23
CA ASN A 280 -16.03 4.32 -22.02
C ASN A 280 -17.54 4.59 -21.90
N PRO A 281 -17.99 5.81 -21.57
CA PRO A 281 -19.44 6.11 -21.46
C PRO A 281 -20.19 6.16 -22.82
N THR A 282 -19.56 5.71 -23.90
CA THR A 282 -20.13 5.75 -25.26
C THR A 282 -20.64 4.40 -25.75
N ILE A 283 -21.46 3.73 -24.94
CA ILE A 283 -22.49 2.83 -25.48
C ILE A 283 -23.74 3.16 -24.67
N PRO A 284 -24.78 3.78 -25.26
CA PRO A 284 -26.08 3.86 -24.62
C PRO A 284 -26.58 2.44 -24.40
N ASP A 285 -27.10 2.18 -23.18
CA ASP A 285 -27.93 1.01 -22.94
C ASP A 285 -29.12 1.04 -23.94
N GLN A 286 -28.91 0.48 -25.12
CA GLN A 286 -30.00 0.01 -25.98
C GLN A 286 -30.14 -1.47 -25.71
N ILE A 287 -30.84 -1.83 -24.65
CA ILE A 287 -31.67 -3.03 -24.63
C ILE A 287 -32.98 -2.61 -23.96
N ALA A 288 -33.99 -2.43 -24.79
CA ALA A 288 -35.38 -2.43 -24.42
C ALA A 288 -35.78 -3.85 -23.96
#